data_6846b2cdd87a7d5139b11238e346a45c
#
_entry.id   6846b2cdd87a7d5139b11238e346a45c
#
_cell.length_a   1.000
_cell.length_b   1.000
_cell.length_c   1.000
_cell.angle_alpha   90.00
_cell.angle_beta   90.00
_cell.angle_gamma   90.00
#
_symmetry.space_group_name_H-M   'P 1'
#
loop_
_entity.id
_entity.type
_entity.pdbx_description
1 polymer ?
#
loop_
_entity_poly.entity_id
_entity_poly.type
_entity_poly.pdbx_seq_one_letter_code
_entity_poly.pdbx_strand_id
1 'polypeptide(L)'
;NFLTCSMDHCHIHLRGYPHLESTGDVVLKSHAYDIMDEALECLTCDPCHLSEFSAWIEKAEYGGFPVVLSEDCTLLGYASREGIRDFLRALPVRITRTNPLVSFQPRENMVDLSSLVDRTVLQIVPEMRLEQVHQIFLELGAKLVLVSRFGKLVGMITKKAFVDFLSDGDIGNIQRDPVLADQSDRPTREDLEQTLLK
;
A
#
# COMPACT_ATOMS: atom_id res chain seq x y z
N ASN A 1 12.06 -24.63 16.20
CA ASN A 1 11.78 -24.03 17.51
C ASN A 1 10.44 -23.28 17.49
N PHE A 2 9.36 -24.06 17.72
CA PHE A 2 7.96 -23.57 17.69
C PHE A 2 7.57 -22.79 18.97
N LEU A 3 8.45 -22.67 19.94
CA LEU A 3 8.11 -22.18 21.29
C LEU A 3 8.43 -20.69 21.55
N THR A 4 8.97 -19.97 20.58
CA THR A 4 9.32 -18.55 20.73
C THR A 4 8.53 -17.61 19.83
N CYS A 5 7.58 -18.12 19.06
CA CYS A 5 6.76 -17.34 18.17
C CYS A 5 5.53 -16.79 18.91
N SER A 6 5.28 -15.48 18.85
CA SER A 6 4.04 -14.88 19.33
C SER A 6 2.84 -15.52 18.61
N MET A 7 1.70 -15.66 19.32
CA MET A 7 0.45 -16.16 18.72
C MET A 7 0.05 -15.38 17.47
N ASP A 8 0.28 -14.06 17.47
CA ASP A 8 -0.01 -13.19 16.32
C ASP A 8 0.90 -13.51 15.13
N HIS A 9 2.19 -13.80 15.37
CA HIS A 9 3.14 -14.17 14.33
C HIS A 9 2.79 -15.51 13.69
N CYS A 10 2.39 -16.51 14.51
CA CYS A 10 1.91 -17.78 14.00
C CYS A 10 0.65 -17.61 13.14
N HIS A 11 -0.26 -16.71 13.53
CA HIS A 11 -1.48 -16.46 12.79
C HIS A 11 -1.24 -15.77 11.45
N ILE A 12 -0.26 -14.86 11.40
CA ILE A 12 0.20 -14.19 10.17
C ILE A 12 0.77 -15.21 9.19
N HIS A 13 1.66 -16.10 9.66
CA HIS A 13 2.24 -17.15 8.84
C HIS A 13 1.21 -18.16 8.31
N LEU A 14 0.27 -18.58 9.15
CA LEU A 14 -0.78 -19.53 8.75
C LEU A 14 -1.73 -18.96 7.70
N ARG A 15 -1.95 -17.65 7.68
CA ARG A 15 -2.83 -16.98 6.71
C ARG A 15 -2.09 -16.40 5.51
N GLY A 16 -0.75 -16.50 5.49
CA GLY A 16 0.06 -15.95 4.40
C GLY A 16 -0.06 -14.42 4.27
N TYR A 17 -0.31 -13.71 5.38
CA TYR A 17 -0.34 -12.25 5.34
C TYR A 17 1.06 -11.67 5.17
N PRO A 18 1.22 -10.63 4.34
CA PRO A 18 2.48 -9.94 4.19
C PRO A 18 2.94 -9.37 5.54
N HIS A 19 4.02 -9.89 6.08
CA HIS A 19 4.60 -9.47 7.35
C HIS A 19 6.01 -8.93 7.13
N LEU A 20 6.28 -7.74 7.65
CA LEU A 20 7.61 -7.15 7.69
C LEU A 20 8.11 -7.26 9.12
N GLU A 21 9.26 -7.89 9.31
CA GLU A 21 9.92 -7.93 10.60
C GLU A 21 10.64 -6.59 10.84
N SER A 22 10.55 -6.10 12.08
CA SER A 22 11.34 -4.96 12.53
C SER A 22 12.77 -5.40 12.85
N THR A 23 13.44 -5.99 11.89
CA THR A 23 14.84 -6.38 12.02
C THR A 23 15.72 -5.22 11.62
N GLY A 24 16.33 -4.55 12.60
CA GLY A 24 17.43 -3.60 12.44
C GLY A 24 17.44 -2.73 11.16
N ASP A 25 18.33 -1.79 11.06
CA ASP A 25 18.47 -0.95 9.86
C ASP A 25 18.82 -1.82 8.63
N VAL A 26 17.79 -2.12 7.82
CA VAL A 26 17.96 -2.82 6.54
C VAL A 26 18.44 -1.80 5.53
N VAL A 27 19.69 -1.88 5.12
CA VAL A 27 20.25 -1.03 4.06
C VAL A 27 19.95 -1.65 2.71
N LEU A 28 18.98 -1.07 1.99
CA LEU A 28 18.62 -1.45 0.63
C LEU A 28 19.20 -0.41 -0.35
N LYS A 29 20.07 -0.82 -1.25
CA LYS A 29 20.68 0.09 -2.24
C LYS A 29 19.72 0.47 -3.37
N SER A 30 18.61 -0.24 -3.51
CA SER A 30 17.61 -0.06 -4.55
C SER A 30 16.65 1.09 -4.23
N HIS A 31 15.94 1.55 -5.26
CA HIS A 31 14.98 2.64 -5.18
C HIS A 31 13.56 2.16 -5.50
N ALA A 32 12.56 3.00 -5.28
CA ALA A 32 11.16 2.66 -5.51
C ALA A 32 10.88 2.27 -6.98
N TYR A 33 11.56 2.90 -7.94
CA TYR A 33 11.41 2.59 -9.38
C TYR A 33 11.89 1.18 -9.76
N ASP A 34 12.74 0.53 -8.94
CA ASP A 34 13.25 -0.81 -9.22
C ASP A 34 12.21 -1.91 -8.97
N ILE A 35 11.20 -1.61 -8.14
CA ILE A 35 10.18 -2.59 -7.70
C ILE A 35 8.74 -2.15 -7.93
N MET A 36 8.51 -0.91 -8.38
CA MET A 36 7.15 -0.42 -8.62
C MET A 36 6.52 -1.14 -9.81
N ASP A 37 5.23 -1.40 -9.71
CA ASP A 37 4.42 -1.85 -10.83
C ASP A 37 4.00 -0.63 -11.64
N GLU A 38 4.36 -0.59 -12.92
CA GLU A 38 4.01 0.47 -13.86
C GLU A 38 2.77 0.13 -14.69
N ALA A 39 2.43 -1.17 -14.79
CA ALA A 39 1.31 -1.66 -15.58
C ALA A 39 0.00 -1.62 -14.78
N LEU A 40 -0.39 -0.43 -14.33
CA LEU A 40 -1.53 -0.23 -13.45
C LEU A 40 -2.85 -0.12 -14.22
N GLU A 41 -3.86 -0.83 -13.76
CA GLU A 41 -5.24 -0.53 -14.11
C GLU A 41 -5.73 0.67 -13.31
N CYS A 42 -6.01 1.79 -13.98
CA CYS A 42 -6.45 3.04 -13.39
C CYS A 42 -7.91 3.33 -13.71
N LEU A 43 -8.60 3.98 -12.78
CA LEU A 43 -9.91 4.57 -13.03
C LEU A 43 -9.73 6.01 -13.48
N THR A 44 -10.35 6.35 -14.60
CA THR A 44 -10.35 7.71 -15.13
C THR A 44 -11.58 8.49 -14.67
N CYS A 45 -11.49 9.82 -14.71
CA CYS A 45 -12.62 10.68 -14.37
C CYS A 45 -13.62 10.85 -15.52
N ASP A 46 -13.37 10.21 -16.67
CA ASP A 46 -14.26 10.27 -17.81
C ASP A 46 -15.61 9.63 -17.48
N PRO A 47 -16.70 10.24 -17.92
CA PRO A 47 -18.02 9.66 -17.73
C PRO A 47 -18.19 8.36 -18.51
N CYS A 48 -18.66 7.31 -17.86
CA CYS A 48 -19.00 6.03 -18.47
C CYS A 48 -20.39 5.56 -17.99
N HIS A 49 -21.00 4.63 -18.70
CA HIS A 49 -22.29 4.08 -18.27
C HIS A 49 -22.13 3.19 -17.02
N LEU A 50 -23.10 3.30 -16.10
CA LEU A 50 -23.11 2.52 -14.86
C LEU A 50 -22.97 1.01 -15.10
N SER A 51 -23.62 0.49 -16.14
CA SER A 51 -23.57 -0.94 -16.49
C SER A 51 -22.15 -1.37 -16.92
N GLU A 52 -21.46 -0.56 -17.70
CA GLU A 52 -20.09 -0.83 -18.15
C GLU A 52 -19.11 -0.77 -16.99
N PHE A 53 -19.22 0.28 -16.17
CA PHE A 53 -18.43 0.46 -14.97
C PHE A 53 -18.61 -0.72 -14.00
N SER A 54 -19.86 -1.10 -13.71
CA SER A 54 -20.18 -2.22 -12.83
C SER A 54 -19.60 -3.54 -13.35
N ALA A 55 -19.76 -3.82 -14.66
CA ALA A 55 -19.24 -5.03 -15.28
C ALA A 55 -17.71 -5.09 -15.23
N TRP A 56 -17.03 -3.94 -15.39
CA TRP A 56 -15.58 -3.86 -15.30
C TRP A 56 -15.10 -4.12 -13.85
N ILE A 57 -15.72 -3.49 -12.85
CA ILE A 57 -15.39 -3.69 -11.44
C ILE A 57 -15.58 -5.15 -10.99
N GLU A 58 -16.61 -5.84 -11.49
CA GLU A 58 -16.84 -7.25 -11.15
C GLU A 58 -15.77 -8.19 -11.73
N LYS A 59 -15.26 -7.89 -12.92
CA LYS A 59 -14.20 -8.67 -13.56
C LYS A 59 -12.80 -8.39 -13.02
N ALA A 60 -12.58 -7.21 -12.49
CA ALA A 60 -11.28 -6.80 -12.02
C ALA A 60 -10.79 -7.70 -10.87
N GLU A 61 -9.51 -8.08 -10.90
CA GLU A 61 -8.90 -8.95 -9.87
C GLU A 61 -8.24 -8.16 -8.74
N TYR A 62 -7.96 -6.88 -8.96
CA TYR A 62 -7.26 -6.01 -8.00
C TYR A 62 -8.16 -5.60 -6.83
N GLY A 63 -7.54 -5.36 -5.66
CA GLY A 63 -8.23 -4.91 -4.45
C GLY A 63 -8.67 -3.43 -4.49
N GLY A 64 -8.19 -2.67 -5.46
CA GLY A 64 -8.55 -1.27 -5.70
C GLY A 64 -7.69 -0.64 -6.77
N PHE A 65 -7.97 0.61 -7.10
CA PHE A 65 -7.46 1.28 -8.28
C PHE A 65 -7.03 2.72 -7.99
N PRO A 66 -5.91 3.18 -8.53
CA PRO A 66 -5.62 4.61 -8.60
C PRO A 66 -6.68 5.32 -9.44
N VAL A 67 -7.07 6.52 -9.01
CA VAL A 67 -7.99 7.39 -9.74
C VAL A 67 -7.21 8.56 -10.31
N VAL A 68 -7.27 8.74 -11.62
CA VAL A 68 -6.48 9.74 -12.34
C VAL A 68 -7.34 10.58 -13.28
N LEU A 69 -6.86 11.76 -13.62
CA LEU A 69 -7.39 12.54 -14.72
C LEU A 69 -6.92 11.94 -16.05
N SER A 70 -7.82 11.82 -17.02
CA SER A 70 -7.55 11.16 -18.30
C SER A 70 -6.53 11.90 -19.16
N GLU A 71 -6.51 13.23 -19.07
CA GLU A 71 -5.71 14.08 -19.97
C GLU A 71 -4.20 13.93 -19.74
N ASP A 72 -3.79 13.79 -18.48
CA ASP A 72 -2.37 13.87 -18.11
C ASP A 72 -1.92 12.88 -17.01
N CYS A 73 -2.77 11.92 -16.66
CA CYS A 73 -2.54 10.97 -15.58
C CYS A 73 -2.30 11.62 -14.20
N THR A 74 -2.83 12.83 -13.97
CA THR A 74 -2.76 13.47 -12.67
C THR A 74 -3.49 12.64 -11.63
N LEU A 75 -2.80 12.29 -10.57
CA LEU A 75 -3.32 11.45 -9.50
C LEU A 75 -4.33 12.23 -8.64
N LEU A 76 -5.53 11.70 -8.50
CA LEU A 76 -6.57 12.24 -7.60
C LEU A 76 -6.64 11.50 -6.27
N GLY A 77 -6.30 10.22 -6.27
CA GLY A 77 -6.34 9.37 -5.09
C GLY A 77 -6.46 7.89 -5.44
N TYR A 78 -7.03 7.12 -4.53
CA TYR A 78 -7.20 5.69 -4.66
C TYR A 78 -8.63 5.27 -4.27
N ALA A 79 -9.22 4.39 -5.02
CA ALA A 79 -10.54 3.86 -4.71
C ALA A 79 -10.47 2.35 -4.48
N SER A 80 -10.97 1.87 -3.33
CA SER A 80 -11.02 0.45 -3.04
C SER A 80 -12.13 -0.24 -3.84
N ARG A 81 -11.84 -1.41 -4.38
CA ARG A 81 -12.83 -2.23 -5.09
C ARG A 81 -14.04 -2.58 -4.23
N GLU A 82 -13.79 -2.92 -2.96
CA GLU A 82 -14.85 -3.24 -2.00
C GLU A 82 -15.77 -2.06 -1.76
N GLY A 83 -15.22 -0.86 -1.50
CA GLY A 83 -16.01 0.36 -1.34
C GLY A 83 -16.85 0.70 -2.58
N ILE A 84 -16.29 0.51 -3.77
CA ILE A 84 -17.03 0.70 -5.03
C ILE A 84 -18.19 -0.32 -5.14
N ARG A 85 -17.93 -1.59 -4.86
CA ARG A 85 -18.97 -2.65 -4.92
C ARG A 85 -20.08 -2.41 -3.92
N ASP A 86 -19.76 -2.01 -2.71
CA ASP A 86 -20.76 -1.70 -1.68
C ASP A 86 -21.61 -0.50 -2.08
N PHE A 87 -21.00 0.54 -2.63
CA PHE A 87 -21.71 1.68 -3.18
C PHE A 87 -22.67 1.26 -4.32
N LEU A 88 -22.19 0.46 -5.28
CA LEU A 88 -23.01 -0.03 -6.39
C LEU A 88 -24.20 -0.86 -5.92
N ARG A 89 -24.02 -1.68 -4.89
CA ARG A 89 -25.09 -2.48 -4.27
C ARG A 89 -26.12 -1.63 -3.53
N ALA A 90 -25.69 -0.52 -2.94
CA ALA A 90 -26.56 0.40 -2.22
C ALA A 90 -27.36 1.32 -3.14
N LEU A 91 -27.06 1.37 -4.45
CA LEU A 91 -27.78 2.22 -5.40
C LEU A 91 -29.26 1.79 -5.53
N PRO A 92 -30.20 2.75 -5.49
CA PRO A 92 -31.61 2.46 -5.70
C PRO A 92 -31.89 1.82 -7.07
N VAL A 93 -32.76 0.83 -7.11
CA VAL A 93 -33.14 0.12 -8.36
C VAL A 93 -33.61 1.06 -9.48
N ARG A 94 -34.18 2.20 -9.13
CA ARG A 94 -34.58 3.23 -10.12
C ARG A 94 -33.38 3.75 -10.89
N ILE A 95 -32.26 4.04 -10.18
CA ILE A 95 -30.99 4.55 -10.77
C ILE A 95 -30.39 3.45 -11.64
N THR A 96 -30.32 2.24 -11.14
CA THR A 96 -29.73 1.11 -11.90
C THR A 96 -30.48 0.84 -13.21
N ARG A 97 -31.80 0.98 -13.23
CA ARG A 97 -32.62 0.78 -14.45
C ARG A 97 -32.42 1.86 -15.49
N THR A 98 -32.15 3.10 -15.12
CA THR A 98 -31.92 4.20 -16.06
C THR A 98 -30.53 4.19 -16.69
N ASN A 99 -29.62 3.35 -16.16
CA ASN A 99 -28.24 3.23 -16.60
C ASN A 99 -27.53 4.60 -16.79
N PRO A 100 -27.52 5.45 -15.75
CA PRO A 100 -26.93 6.78 -15.84
C PRO A 100 -25.45 6.75 -16.09
N LEU A 101 -24.89 7.89 -16.44
CA LEU A 101 -23.45 8.10 -16.43
C LEU A 101 -22.93 8.20 -14.99
N VAL A 102 -21.76 7.67 -14.75
CA VAL A 102 -21.01 7.77 -13.48
C VAL A 102 -19.71 8.51 -13.71
N SER A 103 -19.23 9.25 -12.73
CA SER A 103 -17.95 9.95 -12.80
C SER A 103 -17.38 10.18 -11.40
N PHE A 104 -16.04 10.23 -11.30
CA PHE A 104 -15.31 10.66 -10.09
C PHE A 104 -15.21 12.19 -9.97
N GLN A 105 -15.60 12.94 -11.01
CA GLN A 105 -15.79 14.38 -10.96
C GLN A 105 -17.29 14.69 -11.06
N PRO A 106 -17.89 15.28 -10.01
CA PRO A 106 -19.33 15.54 -10.02
C PRO A 106 -19.72 16.48 -11.16
N ARG A 107 -20.68 16.05 -11.96
CA ARG A 107 -21.34 16.82 -13.02
C ARG A 107 -22.85 16.67 -12.86
N GLU A 108 -23.58 17.62 -13.39
CA GLU A 108 -25.05 17.56 -13.37
C GLU A 108 -25.56 16.28 -14.04
N ASN A 109 -26.58 15.66 -13.45
CA ASN A 109 -27.26 14.45 -13.96
C ASN A 109 -26.39 13.17 -14.05
N MET A 110 -25.26 13.10 -13.29
CA MET A 110 -24.42 11.92 -13.18
C MET A 110 -24.45 11.36 -11.76
N VAL A 111 -24.13 10.08 -11.62
CA VAL A 111 -23.87 9.49 -10.31
C VAL A 111 -22.46 9.89 -9.89
N ASP A 112 -22.37 10.50 -8.73
CA ASP A 112 -21.10 10.98 -8.16
C ASP A 112 -20.37 9.86 -7.41
N LEU A 113 -19.17 9.51 -7.88
CA LEU A 113 -18.28 8.55 -7.26
C LEU A 113 -17.13 9.23 -6.49
N SER A 114 -17.10 10.56 -6.39
CA SER A 114 -16.00 11.30 -5.78
C SER A 114 -15.78 10.95 -4.29
N SER A 115 -16.87 10.57 -3.59
CA SER A 115 -16.83 10.18 -2.19
C SER A 115 -16.09 8.83 -1.94
N LEU A 116 -15.88 8.04 -2.98
CA LEU A 116 -15.19 6.76 -2.91
C LEU A 116 -13.67 6.90 -3.05
N VAL A 117 -13.19 8.09 -3.41
CA VAL A 117 -11.77 8.37 -3.62
C VAL A 117 -11.12 8.77 -2.31
N ASP A 118 -10.23 7.92 -1.82
CA ASP A 118 -9.30 8.29 -0.75
C ASP A 118 -8.19 9.17 -1.32
N ARG A 119 -8.21 10.44 -0.91
CA ARG A 119 -7.21 11.45 -1.31
C ARG A 119 -6.02 11.51 -0.36
N THR A 120 -6.08 10.76 0.74
CA THR A 120 -5.05 10.74 1.78
C THR A 120 -4.05 9.60 1.60
N VAL A 121 -4.15 8.86 0.49
CA VAL A 121 -3.23 7.77 0.18
C VAL A 121 -1.78 8.26 0.12
N LEU A 122 -0.88 7.46 0.66
CA LEU A 122 0.53 7.79 0.71
C LEU A 122 1.13 7.82 -0.70
N GLN A 123 1.83 8.91 -0.98
CA GLN A 123 2.53 9.12 -2.24
C GLN A 123 4.04 9.24 -1.98
N ILE A 124 4.81 8.62 -2.84
CA ILE A 124 6.27 8.69 -2.82
C ILE A 124 6.80 9.04 -4.21
N VAL A 125 8.07 9.43 -4.27
CA VAL A 125 8.74 9.68 -5.55
C VAL A 125 9.50 8.43 -6.01
N PRO A 126 9.70 8.23 -7.34
CA PRO A 126 10.42 7.06 -7.86
C PRO A 126 11.82 6.90 -7.31
N GLU A 127 12.49 8.00 -7.02
CA GLU A 127 13.87 8.05 -6.53
C GLU A 127 14.01 7.78 -5.03
N MET A 128 12.88 7.54 -4.31
CA MET A 128 12.92 7.21 -2.89
C MET A 128 13.63 5.87 -2.67
N ARG A 129 14.52 5.81 -1.66
CA ARG A 129 15.23 4.57 -1.31
C ARG A 129 14.26 3.55 -0.71
N LEU A 130 14.47 2.28 -1.02
CA LEU A 130 13.63 1.20 -0.47
C LEU A 130 13.69 1.09 1.05
N GLU A 131 14.77 1.54 1.69
CA GLU A 131 14.85 1.66 3.16
C GLU A 131 13.74 2.56 3.72
N GLN A 132 13.53 3.71 3.07
CA GLN A 132 12.48 4.65 3.49
C GLN A 132 11.08 4.09 3.19
N VAL A 133 10.91 3.39 2.07
CA VAL A 133 9.66 2.68 1.74
C VAL A 133 9.37 1.59 2.77
N HIS A 134 10.42 0.86 3.21
CA HIS A 134 10.31 -0.14 4.28
C HIS A 134 9.81 0.48 5.59
N GLN A 135 10.38 1.60 6.01
CA GLN A 135 9.95 2.33 7.20
C GLN A 135 8.49 2.79 7.09
N ILE A 136 8.07 3.30 5.92
CA ILE A 136 6.66 3.67 5.68
C ILE A 136 5.73 2.46 5.89
N PHE A 137 6.06 1.30 5.35
CA PHE A 137 5.25 0.11 5.53
C PHE A 137 5.23 -0.40 6.98
N LEU A 138 6.34 -0.27 7.71
CA LEU A 138 6.44 -0.69 9.11
C LEU A 138 5.69 0.27 10.04
N GLU A 139 6.01 1.56 9.97
CA GLU A 139 5.57 2.54 10.95
C GLU A 139 4.12 2.97 10.72
N LEU A 140 3.72 3.14 9.46
CA LEU A 140 2.38 3.61 9.10
C LEU A 140 1.39 2.47 8.84
N GLY A 141 1.87 1.21 8.79
CA GLY A 141 1.01 0.07 8.51
C GLY A 141 0.34 0.13 7.12
N ALA A 142 0.92 0.89 6.18
CA ALA A 142 0.36 1.07 4.85
C ALA A 142 0.24 -0.27 4.12
N LYS A 143 -0.83 -0.44 3.34
CA LYS A 143 -1.01 -1.62 2.47
C LYS A 143 -0.38 -1.42 1.10
N LEU A 144 -0.29 -0.19 0.66
CA LEU A 144 0.29 0.23 -0.61
C LEU A 144 0.77 1.68 -0.52
N VAL A 145 1.66 2.06 -1.42
CA VAL A 145 2.07 3.44 -1.67
C VAL A 145 1.98 3.71 -3.18
N LEU A 146 1.51 4.89 -3.54
CA LEU A 146 1.48 5.33 -4.93
C LEU A 146 2.77 6.05 -5.27
N VAL A 147 3.35 5.75 -6.41
CA VAL A 147 4.56 6.41 -6.89
C VAL A 147 4.13 7.49 -7.87
N SER A 148 4.45 8.74 -7.55
CA SER A 148 4.06 9.88 -8.38
C SER A 148 5.26 10.77 -8.68
N ARG A 149 5.25 11.39 -9.87
CA ARG A 149 6.23 12.40 -10.27
C ARG A 149 5.50 13.64 -10.77
N PHE A 150 5.75 14.78 -10.11
CA PHE A 150 5.05 16.05 -10.42
C PHE A 150 3.51 15.93 -10.39
N GLY A 151 2.97 15.15 -9.44
CA GLY A 151 1.53 14.91 -9.30
C GLY A 151 0.94 13.89 -10.29
N LYS A 152 1.74 13.35 -11.21
CA LYS A 152 1.32 12.31 -12.15
C LYS A 152 1.64 10.93 -11.61
N LEU A 153 0.73 9.99 -11.76
CA LEU A 153 0.94 8.61 -11.37
C LEU A 153 1.99 7.98 -12.29
N VAL A 154 3.00 7.33 -11.71
CA VAL A 154 4.06 6.61 -12.41
C VAL A 154 4.00 5.12 -12.11
N GLY A 155 3.62 4.75 -10.88
CA GLY A 155 3.57 3.36 -10.46
C GLY A 155 2.92 3.19 -9.10
N MET A 156 2.96 1.96 -8.59
CA MET A 156 2.46 1.60 -7.27
C MET A 156 3.34 0.50 -6.67
N ILE A 157 3.53 0.55 -5.34
CA ILE A 157 4.18 -0.53 -4.61
C ILE A 157 3.20 -1.04 -3.57
N THR A 158 2.86 -2.32 -3.62
CA THR A 158 2.08 -2.96 -2.57
C THR A 158 3.00 -3.56 -1.51
N LYS A 159 2.52 -3.63 -0.26
CA LYS A 159 3.27 -4.29 0.82
C LYS A 159 3.63 -5.74 0.45
N LYS A 160 2.74 -6.45 -0.26
CA LYS A 160 3.00 -7.81 -0.72
C LYS A 160 4.18 -7.86 -1.69
N ALA A 161 4.15 -7.05 -2.77
CA ALA A 161 5.24 -6.99 -3.74
C ALA A 161 6.58 -6.63 -3.09
N PHE A 162 6.55 -5.73 -2.10
CA PHE A 162 7.74 -5.37 -1.32
C PHE A 162 8.28 -6.54 -0.49
N VAL A 163 7.41 -7.30 0.18
CA VAL A 163 7.80 -8.50 0.95
C VAL A 163 8.33 -9.59 0.03
N ASP A 164 7.67 -9.81 -1.11
CA ASP A 164 8.09 -10.79 -2.11
C ASP A 164 9.50 -10.44 -2.63
N PHE A 165 9.75 -9.16 -2.96
CA PHE A 165 11.08 -8.67 -3.34
C PHE A 165 12.16 -8.94 -2.28
N LEU A 166 11.85 -8.70 -1.00
CA LEU A 166 12.79 -9.00 0.10
C LEU A 166 13.03 -10.50 0.26
N SER A 167 12.05 -11.35 -0.09
CA SER A 167 12.12 -12.80 0.08
C SER A 167 12.84 -13.49 -1.07
N ASP A 168 12.70 -13.00 -2.30
CA ASP A 168 13.29 -13.58 -3.53
C ASP A 168 14.81 -13.40 -3.62
N GLY A 169 15.40 -12.76 -2.59
CA GLY A 169 16.83 -12.90 -2.36
C GLY A 169 17.74 -12.09 -3.28
N ASP A 170 17.34 -10.92 -3.70
CA ASP A 170 18.31 -9.86 -4.02
C ASP A 170 19.06 -9.37 -2.74
N ILE A 171 19.14 -10.31 -1.76
CA ILE A 171 19.89 -10.24 -0.50
C ILE A 171 21.39 -9.94 -0.73
N GLY A 172 21.86 -10.03 -1.97
CA GLY A 172 23.24 -9.63 -2.32
C GLY A 172 23.55 -8.16 -2.07
N ASN A 173 22.53 -7.33 -1.83
CA ASN A 173 22.67 -5.89 -1.54
C ASN A 173 22.19 -5.47 -0.14
N ILE A 174 21.77 -6.40 0.71
CA ILE A 174 21.46 -6.10 2.12
C ILE A 174 22.77 -6.10 2.91
N GLN A 175 23.39 -4.95 3.09
CA GLN A 175 24.44 -4.76 4.07
C GLN A 175 23.78 -4.51 5.43
N ARG A 176 23.86 -5.46 6.33
CA ARG A 176 23.62 -5.21 7.75
C ARG A 176 24.80 -4.38 8.26
N ASP A 177 24.51 -3.17 8.72
CA ASP A 177 25.55 -2.34 9.34
C ASP A 177 26.06 -3.04 10.61
N PRO A 178 27.34 -3.46 10.68
CA PRO A 178 27.86 -4.20 11.83
C PRO A 178 28.00 -3.32 13.07
N VAL A 179 27.77 -2.01 12.98
CA VAL A 179 28.01 -1.06 14.07
C VAL A 179 26.89 -1.08 15.13
N LEU A 180 25.72 -1.62 14.85
CA LEU A 180 24.58 -1.65 15.79
C LEU A 180 24.33 -3.03 16.43
N ALA A 181 25.14 -4.04 16.10
CA ALA A 181 24.99 -5.37 16.69
C ALA A 181 25.55 -5.48 18.13
N ASP A 182 26.17 -4.43 18.65
CA ASP A 182 26.84 -4.44 19.97
C ASP A 182 26.13 -3.58 21.03
N GLN A 183 24.81 -3.49 20.98
CA GLN A 183 24.00 -2.93 22.07
C GLN A 183 23.27 -4.01 22.90
N SER A 184 23.80 -5.22 22.95
CA SER A 184 23.37 -6.24 23.92
C SER A 184 23.93 -6.03 25.34
N ASP A 185 24.76 -5.03 25.55
CA ASP A 185 25.25 -4.63 26.86
C ASP A 185 24.38 -3.56 27.51
N ARG A 186 23.10 -3.85 27.67
CA ARG A 186 22.33 -3.16 28.70
C ARG A 186 22.68 -3.80 30.02
N PRO A 187 23.18 -3.03 31.03
CA PRO A 187 23.47 -3.56 32.36
C PRO A 187 22.19 -4.24 32.88
N THR A 188 22.32 -5.48 33.29
CA THR A 188 21.24 -6.24 33.89
C THR A 188 20.85 -5.58 35.21
N ARG A 189 19.63 -5.82 35.66
CA ARG A 189 19.11 -5.28 36.91
C ARG A 189 20.00 -5.58 38.10
N GLU A 190 20.75 -6.68 38.06
CA GLU A 190 21.70 -7.10 39.06
C GLU A 190 22.94 -6.20 39.12
N ASP A 191 23.41 -5.68 37.97
CA ASP A 191 24.56 -4.76 37.89
C ASP A 191 24.24 -3.40 38.51
N LEU A 192 22.97 -2.97 38.41
CA LEU A 192 22.51 -1.70 39.01
C LEU A 192 22.35 -1.81 40.54
N GLU A 193 21.97 -2.97 41.08
CA GLU A 193 21.80 -3.18 42.51
C GLU A 193 23.16 -3.25 43.25
N GLN A 194 24.21 -3.74 42.61
CA GLN A 194 25.57 -3.78 43.19
C GLN A 194 26.27 -2.41 43.23
N THR A 195 25.83 -1.46 42.38
CA THR A 195 26.42 -0.11 42.34
C THR A 195 25.80 0.81 43.41
N LEU A 196 24.61 0.48 43.93
CA LEU A 196 23.92 1.26 44.97
C LEU A 196 24.23 0.84 46.39
N LEU A 197 25.05 -0.21 46.58
CA LEU A 197 25.46 -0.71 47.90
C LEU A 197 26.95 -0.42 48.25
N LYS A 198 27.60 0.47 47.57
CA LYS A 198 28.88 1.07 47.89
C LYS A 198 28.71 2.57 48.06
#